data_e67f1687cb6539781d931814083dbd37
#
_entry.id   e67f1687cb6539781d931814083dbd37
#
_cell.length_a   1.000
_cell.length_b   1.000
_cell.length_c   1.000
_cell.angle_alpha   90.00
_cell.angle_beta   90.00
_cell.angle_gamma   90.00
#
_symmetry.space_group_name_H-M   'P 1'
#
loop_
_entity.id
_entity.type
_entity.pdbx_description
1 polymer ?
#
loop_
_entity_poly.entity_id
_entity_poly.type
_entity_poly.pdbx_seq_one_letter_code
_entity_poly.pdbx_strand_id
1 'polypeptide(L)'
;MQAADYAKFRPHYPIELFDYLSDIAPDNEIAWDCATGNGQAAVALASKFRHVIATDASEKQIKNAARHERIDYRVAAAEKSGINSDKIDIITVAQALHWFALDLFYAEAKRVLKPQGVLAVLGYNLLQIAPNIDNVIDRFYEEIVGPYWPPERRVIEKGYAHLPFPFAEMHPPQFRMEAYWSLERLIGYLRTWSATQRFIADNHKDPIAAIVSDLHDLWGEPERARIIIWPLTIRVGRDDCCH
;
A
#
# COMPACT_ATOMS: atom_id res chain seq x y z
N MET A 1 -6.96 16.74 7.77
CA MET A 1 -7.75 15.52 7.52
C MET A 1 -7.58 14.57 8.69
N GLN A 2 -8.64 14.04 9.26
CA GLN A 2 -8.57 13.11 10.39
C GLN A 2 -8.19 11.69 9.87
N ALA A 3 -7.46 10.92 10.67
CA ALA A 3 -7.04 9.55 10.29
C ALA A 3 -8.24 8.63 9.96
N ALA A 4 -9.41 8.90 10.54
CA ALA A 4 -10.66 8.19 10.25
C ALA A 4 -11.16 8.42 8.80
N ASP A 5 -11.01 9.64 8.26
CA ASP A 5 -11.40 9.94 6.86
C ASP A 5 -10.47 9.24 5.88
N TYR A 6 -9.17 9.15 6.21
CA TYR A 6 -8.19 8.44 5.39
C TYR A 6 -8.55 6.95 5.24
N ALA A 7 -8.89 6.28 6.32
CA ALA A 7 -9.27 4.86 6.30
C ALA A 7 -10.58 4.61 5.51
N LYS A 8 -11.55 5.53 5.60
CA LYS A 8 -12.86 5.40 4.96
C LYS A 8 -12.81 5.39 3.43
N PHE A 9 -11.85 6.13 2.83
CA PHE A 9 -11.77 6.35 1.38
C PHE A 9 -10.70 5.51 0.68
N ARG A 10 -9.95 4.65 1.39
CA ARG A 10 -8.92 3.82 0.75
C ARG A 10 -9.46 2.48 0.28
N PRO A 11 -9.01 1.99 -0.91
CA PRO A 11 -9.36 0.64 -1.37
C PRO A 11 -8.71 -0.42 -0.48
N HIS A 12 -9.29 -1.62 -0.47
CA HIS A 12 -8.74 -2.76 0.24
C HIS A 12 -8.02 -3.70 -0.72
N TYR A 13 -6.94 -4.33 -0.25
CA TYR A 13 -6.30 -5.40 -0.97
C TYR A 13 -7.24 -6.60 -1.12
N PRO A 14 -7.22 -7.31 -2.28
CA PRO A 14 -8.06 -8.50 -2.48
C PRO A 14 -7.59 -9.64 -1.56
N ILE A 15 -8.53 -10.43 -1.08
CA ILE A 15 -8.22 -11.54 -0.17
C ILE A 15 -7.37 -12.62 -0.88
N GLU A 16 -7.56 -12.80 -2.16
CA GLU A 16 -6.84 -13.74 -3.02
C GLU A 16 -5.33 -13.47 -3.05
N LEU A 17 -4.92 -12.20 -2.85
CA LEU A 17 -3.52 -11.86 -2.67
C LEU A 17 -2.94 -12.50 -1.40
N PHE A 18 -3.67 -12.43 -0.30
CA PHE A 18 -3.20 -13.00 0.98
C PHE A 18 -3.32 -14.53 1.00
N ASP A 19 -4.26 -15.11 0.25
CA ASP A 19 -4.29 -16.55 -0.03
C ASP A 19 -2.99 -16.98 -0.72
N TYR A 20 -2.66 -16.33 -1.83
CA TYR A 20 -1.40 -16.58 -2.55
C TYR A 20 -0.17 -16.39 -1.64
N LEU A 21 -0.11 -15.31 -0.86
CA LEU A 21 1.03 -15.04 0.03
C LEU A 21 1.18 -16.11 1.12
N SER A 22 0.07 -16.63 1.65
CA SER A 22 0.10 -17.72 2.62
C SER A 22 0.51 -19.06 2.00
N ASP A 23 0.13 -19.31 0.74
CA ASP A 23 0.46 -20.55 0.03
C ASP A 23 1.96 -20.65 -0.32
N ILE A 24 2.62 -19.52 -0.56
CA ILE A 24 4.05 -19.49 -0.90
C ILE A 24 4.97 -19.34 0.32
N ALA A 25 4.45 -18.96 1.49
CA ALA A 25 5.21 -18.91 2.72
C ALA A 25 5.65 -20.33 3.16
N PRO A 26 6.82 -20.50 3.82
CA PRO A 26 7.27 -21.82 4.27
C PRO A 26 6.35 -22.39 5.36
N ASP A 27 5.69 -21.52 6.12
CA ASP A 27 4.74 -21.83 7.18
C ASP A 27 3.77 -20.65 7.37
N ASN A 28 2.71 -20.82 8.15
CA ASN A 28 1.72 -19.78 8.45
C ASN A 28 1.71 -19.39 9.93
N GLU A 29 2.88 -19.42 10.58
CA GLU A 29 3.01 -19.11 12.00
C GLU A 29 3.10 -17.60 12.26
N ILE A 30 4.09 -16.91 11.65
CA ILE A 30 4.32 -15.49 11.94
C ILE A 30 4.57 -14.69 10.66
N ALA A 31 3.73 -13.70 10.39
CA ALA A 31 3.95 -12.68 9.37
C ALA A 31 4.48 -11.38 9.99
N TRP A 32 5.30 -10.64 9.26
CA TRP A 32 5.69 -9.28 9.60
C TRP A 32 5.15 -8.29 8.56
N ASP A 33 4.25 -7.40 8.98
CA ASP A 33 3.80 -6.26 8.17
C ASP A 33 4.65 -5.04 8.51
N CYS A 34 5.60 -4.72 7.63
CA CYS A 34 6.60 -3.67 7.83
C CYS A 34 6.10 -2.35 7.23
N ALA A 35 6.15 -1.27 8.02
CA ALA A 35 5.53 0.02 7.75
C ALA A 35 4.02 -0.12 7.54
N THR A 36 3.38 -0.74 8.53
CA THR A 36 1.98 -1.19 8.50
C THR A 36 0.95 -0.06 8.35
N GLY A 37 1.33 1.18 8.65
CA GLY A 37 0.43 2.32 8.62
C GLY A 37 -0.77 2.12 9.55
N ASN A 38 -1.97 2.15 8.99
CA ASN A 38 -3.21 1.90 9.73
C ASN A 38 -3.56 0.42 9.91
N GLY A 39 -2.69 -0.51 9.53
CA GLY A 39 -2.85 -1.95 9.76
C GLY A 39 -3.68 -2.69 8.70
N GLN A 40 -3.92 -2.11 7.52
CA GLN A 40 -4.78 -2.72 6.51
C GLN A 40 -4.25 -4.09 6.04
N ALA A 41 -2.96 -4.18 5.69
CA ALA A 41 -2.35 -5.45 5.29
C ALA A 41 -2.20 -6.40 6.51
N ALA A 42 -1.85 -5.88 7.68
CA ALA A 42 -1.74 -6.67 8.90
C ALA A 42 -3.05 -7.40 9.25
N VAL A 43 -4.22 -6.72 9.14
CA VAL A 43 -5.54 -7.34 9.39
C VAL A 43 -5.81 -8.47 8.39
N ALA A 44 -5.49 -8.27 7.12
CA ALA A 44 -5.66 -9.31 6.11
C ALA A 44 -4.71 -10.51 6.35
N LEU A 45 -3.44 -10.26 6.71
CA LEU A 45 -2.50 -11.32 7.11
C LEU A 45 -2.97 -12.09 8.34
N ALA A 46 -3.60 -11.43 9.32
CA ALA A 46 -4.11 -12.09 10.53
C ALA A 46 -5.23 -13.11 10.24
N SER A 47 -5.85 -13.08 9.05
CA SER A 47 -6.78 -14.11 8.63
C SER A 47 -6.07 -15.39 8.14
N LYS A 48 -4.78 -15.31 7.79
CA LYS A 48 -3.99 -16.40 7.18
C LYS A 48 -2.89 -16.92 8.11
N PHE A 49 -2.31 -16.05 8.91
CA PHE A 49 -1.21 -16.37 9.82
C PHE A 49 -1.70 -16.43 11.26
N ARG A 50 -1.05 -17.28 12.05
CA ARG A 50 -1.38 -17.45 13.48
C ARG A 50 -1.11 -16.17 14.26
N HIS A 51 -0.05 -15.45 13.90
CA HIS A 51 0.35 -14.20 14.54
C HIS A 51 0.93 -13.22 13.51
N VAL A 52 0.67 -11.93 13.69
CA VAL A 52 1.23 -10.86 12.87
C VAL A 52 1.96 -9.88 13.75
N ILE A 53 3.22 -9.61 13.44
CA ILE A 53 3.96 -8.48 13.99
C ILE A 53 3.79 -7.33 12.98
N ALA A 54 3.25 -6.20 13.43
CA ALA A 54 3.01 -5.04 12.59
C ALA A 54 3.82 -3.85 13.11
N THR A 55 4.76 -3.36 12.31
CA THR A 55 5.65 -2.27 12.73
C THR A 55 5.47 -1.03 11.88
N ASP A 56 5.59 0.15 12.49
CA ASP A 56 5.68 1.43 11.81
C ASP A 56 6.57 2.37 12.61
N ALA A 57 7.36 3.21 11.94
CA ALA A 57 8.20 4.20 12.60
C ALA A 57 7.37 5.33 13.25
N SER A 58 6.13 5.51 12.80
CA SER A 58 5.20 6.52 13.29
C SER A 58 4.33 5.99 14.42
N GLU A 59 4.58 6.45 15.65
CA GLU A 59 3.71 6.16 16.80
C GLU A 59 2.24 6.55 16.52
N LYS A 60 2.01 7.62 15.74
CA LYS A 60 0.67 8.06 15.36
C LYS A 60 -0.04 7.02 14.50
N GLN A 61 0.65 6.36 13.58
CA GLN A 61 0.08 5.28 12.77
C GLN A 61 -0.30 4.11 13.66
N ILE A 62 0.61 3.65 14.50
CA ILE A 62 0.37 2.53 15.43
C ILE A 62 -0.81 2.81 16.36
N LYS A 63 -0.95 4.03 16.89
CA LYS A 63 -2.09 4.40 17.76
C LYS A 63 -3.45 4.34 17.05
N ASN A 64 -3.46 4.59 15.73
CA ASN A 64 -4.68 4.61 14.92
C ASN A 64 -4.90 3.30 14.13
N ALA A 65 -4.02 2.30 14.29
CA ALA A 65 -4.15 1.03 13.59
C ALA A 65 -5.35 0.22 14.08
N ALA A 66 -5.93 -0.56 13.16
CA ALA A 66 -7.08 -1.41 13.44
C ALA A 66 -6.74 -2.48 14.46
N ARG A 67 -7.49 -2.57 15.57
CA ARG A 67 -7.25 -3.55 16.64
C ARG A 67 -7.64 -4.96 16.18
N HIS A 68 -6.76 -5.92 16.44
CA HIS A 68 -7.00 -7.33 16.17
C HIS A 68 -6.21 -8.20 17.15
N GLU A 69 -6.80 -9.27 17.68
CA GLU A 69 -6.20 -10.12 18.73
C GLU A 69 -4.91 -10.83 18.32
N ARG A 70 -4.73 -11.10 17.02
CA ARG A 70 -3.55 -11.78 16.46
C ARG A 70 -2.47 -10.82 16.01
N ILE A 71 -2.63 -9.49 16.19
CA ILE A 71 -1.69 -8.49 15.71
C ILE A 71 -1.00 -7.81 16.87
N ASP A 72 0.33 -7.87 16.87
CA ASP A 72 1.20 -7.16 17.79
C ASP A 72 1.76 -5.91 17.11
N TYR A 73 1.20 -4.75 17.45
CA TYR A 73 1.61 -3.46 16.92
C TYR A 73 2.78 -2.88 17.69
N ARG A 74 3.87 -2.52 16.99
CA ARG A 74 5.10 -1.97 17.59
C ARG A 74 5.57 -0.73 16.84
N VAL A 75 6.10 0.24 17.58
CA VAL A 75 6.82 1.37 16.97
C VAL A 75 8.26 0.91 16.72
N ALA A 76 8.63 0.73 15.45
CA ALA A 76 9.96 0.34 15.05
C ALA A 76 10.26 0.77 13.60
N ALA A 77 11.53 1.07 13.32
CA ALA A 77 12.00 1.31 11.97
C ALA A 77 12.11 -0.01 11.19
N ALA A 78 11.97 0.04 9.86
CA ALA A 78 12.09 -1.11 8.98
C ALA A 78 13.49 -1.76 9.08
N GLU A 79 14.51 -0.96 9.28
CA GLU A 79 15.91 -1.35 9.37
C GLU A 79 16.32 -1.94 10.73
N LYS A 80 15.42 -1.84 11.72
CA LYS A 80 15.65 -2.34 13.10
C LYS A 80 14.32 -2.70 13.75
N SER A 81 13.78 -3.84 13.37
CA SER A 81 12.45 -4.30 13.77
C SER A 81 12.32 -4.73 15.24
N GLY A 82 13.43 -5.12 15.85
CA GLY A 82 13.43 -5.76 17.18
C GLY A 82 12.86 -7.18 17.19
N ILE A 83 12.68 -7.80 16.02
CA ILE A 83 12.25 -9.18 15.87
C ILE A 83 13.49 -10.10 15.97
N ASN A 84 13.36 -11.25 16.61
CA ASN A 84 14.42 -12.24 16.69
C ASN A 84 14.73 -12.85 15.32
N SER A 85 15.95 -13.32 15.11
CA SER A 85 16.37 -14.00 13.87
C SER A 85 15.55 -15.27 13.62
N ASP A 86 15.34 -15.60 12.34
CA ASP A 86 14.71 -16.85 11.87
C ASP A 86 13.30 -17.09 12.47
N LYS A 87 12.49 -16.05 12.54
CA LYS A 87 11.13 -16.13 13.12
C LYS A 87 10.01 -15.89 12.12
N ILE A 88 10.27 -15.20 11.03
CA ILE A 88 9.25 -14.69 10.12
C ILE A 88 9.11 -15.61 8.91
N ASP A 89 7.89 -16.01 8.62
CA ASP A 89 7.56 -16.80 7.43
C ASP A 89 7.44 -15.90 6.19
N ILE A 90 6.82 -14.73 6.37
CA ILE A 90 6.65 -13.75 5.31
C ILE A 90 6.78 -12.32 5.86
N ILE A 91 7.41 -11.45 5.06
CA ILE A 91 7.41 -10.01 5.28
C ILE A 91 6.56 -9.36 4.19
N THR A 92 5.65 -8.47 4.56
CA THR A 92 4.94 -7.59 3.63
C THR A 92 5.41 -6.15 3.80
N VAL A 93 5.59 -5.45 2.67
CA VAL A 93 5.85 -4.01 2.61
C VAL A 93 4.84 -3.39 1.64
N ALA A 94 3.81 -2.76 2.18
CA ALA A 94 2.72 -2.21 1.40
C ALA A 94 2.88 -0.69 1.22
N GLN A 95 3.15 -0.22 0.00
CA GLN A 95 3.28 1.21 -0.35
C GLN A 95 4.37 1.96 0.45
N ALA A 96 5.44 1.28 0.89
CA ALA A 96 6.38 1.90 1.82
C ALA A 96 7.87 1.72 1.45
N LEU A 97 8.24 0.78 0.59
CA LEU A 97 9.65 0.42 0.31
C LEU A 97 10.52 1.62 -0.10
N HIS A 98 9.94 2.61 -0.78
CA HIS A 98 10.63 3.82 -1.23
C HIS A 98 11.06 4.78 -0.12
N TRP A 99 10.66 4.51 1.13
CA TRP A 99 11.06 5.28 2.31
C TRP A 99 12.26 4.66 3.06
N PHE A 100 12.66 3.45 2.72
CA PHE A 100 13.62 2.67 3.50
C PHE A 100 15.06 2.92 3.07
N ALA A 101 15.97 2.79 4.01
CA ALA A 101 17.41 2.59 3.74
C ALA A 101 17.60 1.13 3.28
N LEU A 102 17.48 0.90 1.95
CA LEU A 102 17.27 -0.42 1.36
C LEU A 102 18.29 -1.48 1.82
N ASP A 103 19.59 -1.14 1.82
CA ASP A 103 20.64 -2.10 2.21
C ASP A 103 20.46 -2.58 3.66
N LEU A 104 20.10 -1.64 4.56
CA LEU A 104 19.85 -1.95 5.97
C LEU A 104 18.56 -2.72 6.16
N PHE A 105 17.51 -2.34 5.43
CA PHE A 105 16.23 -3.05 5.45
C PHE A 105 16.40 -4.49 4.95
N TYR A 106 17.08 -4.70 3.83
CA TYR A 106 17.28 -6.06 3.31
C TYR A 106 18.15 -6.93 4.21
N ALA A 107 19.14 -6.34 4.89
CA ALA A 107 19.92 -7.05 5.91
C ALA A 107 19.01 -7.48 7.09
N GLU A 108 18.15 -6.59 7.57
CA GLU A 108 17.18 -6.91 8.63
C GLU A 108 16.14 -7.93 8.17
N ALA A 109 15.61 -7.79 6.95
CA ALA A 109 14.66 -8.74 6.38
C ALA A 109 15.25 -10.16 6.32
N LYS A 110 16.45 -10.30 5.77
CA LYS A 110 17.15 -11.60 5.73
C LYS A 110 17.43 -12.17 7.12
N ARG A 111 17.77 -11.33 8.07
CA ARG A 111 18.06 -11.76 9.45
C ARG A 111 16.82 -12.34 10.14
N VAL A 112 15.63 -11.75 9.93
CA VAL A 112 14.41 -12.17 10.63
C VAL A 112 13.64 -13.28 9.91
N LEU A 113 13.82 -13.41 8.58
CA LEU A 113 13.18 -14.47 7.81
C LEU A 113 13.70 -15.85 8.22
N LYS A 114 12.81 -16.82 8.28
CA LYS A 114 13.16 -18.24 8.32
C LYS A 114 13.83 -18.65 7.00
N PRO A 115 14.58 -19.76 6.98
CA PRO A 115 15.01 -20.38 5.71
C PRO A 115 13.82 -20.55 4.76
N GLN A 116 13.96 -20.15 3.51
CA GLN A 116 12.89 -20.11 2.51
C GLN A 116 11.77 -19.11 2.81
N GLY A 117 11.97 -18.19 3.76
CA GLY A 117 11.04 -17.11 4.04
C GLY A 117 10.86 -16.16 2.85
N VAL A 118 9.77 -15.45 2.81
CA VAL A 118 9.35 -14.67 1.65
C VAL A 118 9.30 -13.17 1.99
N LEU A 119 9.80 -12.33 1.07
CA LEU A 119 9.55 -10.89 1.07
C LEU A 119 8.57 -10.56 -0.06
N ALA A 120 7.46 -9.89 0.29
CA ALA A 120 6.45 -9.40 -0.64
C ALA A 120 6.33 -7.87 -0.56
N VAL A 121 6.65 -7.19 -1.65
CA VAL A 121 6.50 -5.73 -1.79
C VAL A 121 5.27 -5.46 -2.63
N LEU A 122 4.33 -4.71 -2.05
CA LEU A 122 3.03 -4.41 -2.64
C LEU A 122 2.95 -2.93 -2.99
N GLY A 123 2.54 -2.63 -4.21
CA GLY A 123 2.31 -1.27 -4.67
C GLY A 123 1.05 -1.19 -5.53
N TYR A 124 0.47 -0.01 -5.64
CA TYR A 124 -0.56 0.29 -6.63
C TYR A 124 -0.40 1.72 -7.14
N ASN A 125 -0.76 1.91 -8.38
CA ASN A 125 -0.67 3.17 -9.08
C ASN A 125 -2.04 3.86 -9.17
N LEU A 126 -2.22 4.64 -10.23
CA LEU A 126 -3.44 5.37 -10.49
C LEU A 126 -4.61 4.40 -10.70
N LEU A 127 -5.77 4.82 -10.29
CA LEU A 127 -7.02 4.09 -10.50
C LEU A 127 -7.45 4.15 -11.98
N GLN A 128 -8.31 3.21 -12.36
CA GLN A 128 -8.92 3.09 -13.68
C GLN A 128 -10.44 2.93 -13.51
N ILE A 129 -11.22 3.65 -14.32
CA ILE A 129 -12.71 3.62 -14.29
C ILE A 129 -13.24 3.45 -15.71
N ALA A 130 -12.96 4.43 -16.57
CA ALA A 130 -13.33 4.47 -17.98
C ALA A 130 -12.43 5.51 -18.67
N PRO A 131 -12.05 5.32 -19.95
CA PRO A 131 -11.03 6.14 -20.60
C PRO A 131 -11.28 7.67 -20.53
N ASN A 132 -12.51 8.10 -20.63
CA ASN A 132 -12.87 9.52 -20.56
C ASN A 132 -12.75 10.11 -19.14
N ILE A 133 -13.06 9.35 -18.12
CA ILE A 133 -12.90 9.74 -16.72
C ILE A 133 -11.42 9.67 -16.33
N ASP A 134 -10.73 8.63 -16.78
CA ASP A 134 -9.31 8.39 -16.52
C ASP A 134 -8.47 9.57 -17.05
N ASN A 135 -8.77 10.10 -18.25
CA ASN A 135 -8.11 11.29 -18.80
C ASN A 135 -8.25 12.53 -17.89
N VAL A 136 -9.40 12.72 -17.23
CA VAL A 136 -9.61 13.85 -16.30
C VAL A 136 -8.77 13.63 -15.03
N ILE A 137 -8.69 12.40 -14.56
CA ILE A 137 -7.91 12.04 -13.38
C ILE A 137 -6.42 12.14 -13.66
N ASP A 138 -5.96 11.70 -14.85
CA ASP A 138 -4.57 11.83 -15.29
C ASP A 138 -4.14 13.29 -15.36
N ARG A 139 -4.96 14.16 -15.97
CA ARG A 139 -4.74 15.61 -15.96
C ARG A 139 -4.66 16.18 -14.54
N PHE A 140 -5.54 15.77 -13.66
CA PHE A 140 -5.52 16.19 -12.25
C PHE A 140 -4.23 15.75 -11.56
N TYR A 141 -3.83 14.49 -11.78
CA TYR A 141 -2.65 13.87 -11.20
C TYR A 141 -1.34 14.51 -11.68
N GLU A 142 -1.22 14.74 -13.00
CA GLU A 142 0.03 15.18 -13.61
C GLU A 142 0.19 16.71 -13.62
N GLU A 143 -0.89 17.44 -14.01
CA GLU A 143 -0.78 18.86 -14.26
C GLU A 143 -1.18 19.70 -13.05
N ILE A 144 -2.27 19.35 -12.35
CA ILE A 144 -2.82 20.19 -11.28
C ILE A 144 -2.10 19.94 -9.95
N VAL A 145 -2.03 18.69 -9.51
CA VAL A 145 -1.35 18.32 -8.25
C VAL A 145 0.05 17.74 -8.46
N GLY A 146 0.46 17.57 -9.71
CA GLY A 146 1.75 16.99 -10.10
C GLY A 146 2.96 17.58 -9.38
N PRO A 147 3.12 18.93 -9.33
CA PRO A 147 4.23 19.58 -8.64
C PRO A 147 4.29 19.30 -7.12
N TYR A 148 3.20 18.81 -6.53
CA TYR A 148 3.08 18.55 -5.09
C TYR A 148 3.34 17.10 -4.70
N TRP A 149 3.55 16.20 -5.68
CA TRP A 149 3.96 14.83 -5.38
C TRP A 149 5.40 14.81 -4.83
N PRO A 150 5.67 14.00 -3.80
CA PRO A 150 7.04 13.78 -3.38
C PRO A 150 7.83 13.04 -4.47
N PRO A 151 9.14 13.31 -4.63
CA PRO A 151 9.98 12.65 -5.65
C PRO A 151 9.93 11.12 -5.59
N GLU A 152 9.78 10.56 -4.40
CA GLU A 152 9.71 9.13 -4.13
C GLU A 152 8.47 8.48 -4.78
N ARG A 153 7.44 9.26 -5.12
CA ARG A 153 6.25 8.77 -5.83
C ARG A 153 6.59 8.10 -7.15
N ARG A 154 7.61 8.61 -7.86
CA ARG A 154 8.08 8.05 -9.13
C ARG A 154 8.58 6.60 -9.02
N VAL A 155 9.05 6.21 -7.83
CA VAL A 155 9.51 4.84 -7.57
C VAL A 155 8.32 3.87 -7.57
N ILE A 156 7.18 4.30 -6.99
CA ILE A 156 5.94 3.52 -6.98
C ILE A 156 5.37 3.41 -8.39
N GLU A 157 5.34 4.51 -9.15
CA GLU A 157 4.84 4.55 -10.53
C GLU A 157 5.56 3.56 -11.45
N LYS A 158 6.85 3.35 -11.21
CA LYS A 158 7.69 2.36 -11.91
C LYS A 158 7.61 0.95 -11.29
N GLY A 159 6.67 0.71 -10.38
CA GLY A 159 6.45 -0.59 -9.77
C GLY A 159 7.64 -1.14 -8.99
N TYR A 160 8.48 -0.26 -8.42
CA TYR A 160 9.72 -0.63 -7.73
C TYR A 160 10.75 -1.38 -8.61
N ALA A 161 10.56 -1.42 -9.94
CA ALA A 161 11.36 -2.24 -10.85
C ALA A 161 12.85 -1.85 -10.87
N HIS A 162 13.18 -0.59 -10.54
CA HIS A 162 14.55 -0.09 -10.53
C HIS A 162 15.27 -0.24 -9.18
N LEU A 163 14.53 -0.66 -8.15
CA LEU A 163 15.15 -0.89 -6.85
C LEU A 163 15.84 -2.25 -6.84
N PRO A 164 17.01 -2.37 -6.17
CA PRO A 164 17.62 -3.66 -5.92
C PRO A 164 16.63 -4.56 -5.17
N PHE A 165 16.68 -5.87 -5.44
CA PHE A 165 15.83 -6.83 -4.75
C PHE A 165 16.63 -8.13 -4.56
N PRO A 166 17.38 -8.25 -3.46
CA PRO A 166 18.36 -9.31 -3.24
C PRO A 166 17.72 -10.62 -2.73
N PHE A 167 16.61 -11.02 -3.34
CA PHE A 167 15.86 -12.25 -3.10
C PHE A 167 15.66 -12.96 -4.45
N ALA A 168 15.51 -14.28 -4.45
CA ALA A 168 15.14 -15.02 -5.65
C ALA A 168 13.72 -14.65 -6.06
N GLU A 169 13.59 -13.83 -7.11
CA GLU A 169 12.30 -13.31 -7.55
C GLU A 169 11.38 -14.44 -8.04
N MET A 170 10.12 -14.34 -7.62
CA MET A 170 9.03 -15.20 -8.04
C MET A 170 8.09 -14.43 -8.98
N HIS A 171 7.31 -15.13 -9.77
CA HIS A 171 6.33 -14.55 -10.68
C HIS A 171 4.91 -14.72 -10.12
N PRO A 172 4.38 -13.76 -9.35
CA PRO A 172 3.03 -13.84 -8.81
C PRO A 172 1.98 -13.72 -9.93
N PRO A 173 0.77 -14.24 -9.72
CA PRO A 173 -0.38 -13.91 -10.54
C PRO A 173 -0.65 -12.40 -10.53
N GLN A 174 -1.41 -11.93 -11.52
CA GLN A 174 -1.86 -10.55 -11.53
C GLN A 174 -3.02 -10.38 -10.55
N PHE A 175 -2.90 -9.39 -9.68
CA PHE A 175 -3.96 -8.98 -8.76
C PHE A 175 -4.36 -7.53 -9.02
N ARG A 176 -5.58 -7.20 -8.64
CA ARG A 176 -6.11 -5.84 -8.69
C ARG A 176 -7.01 -5.59 -7.51
N MET A 177 -7.00 -4.38 -6.99
CA MET A 177 -8.02 -3.94 -6.05
C MET A 177 -9.22 -3.45 -6.84
N GLU A 178 -10.41 -3.70 -6.34
CA GLU A 178 -11.66 -3.24 -6.91
C GLU A 178 -12.54 -2.61 -5.84
N ALA A 179 -13.26 -1.57 -6.22
CA ALA A 179 -14.27 -0.96 -5.37
C ALA A 179 -15.42 -0.40 -6.21
N TYR A 180 -16.62 -0.41 -5.64
CA TYR A 180 -17.82 0.18 -6.25
C TYR A 180 -18.12 1.49 -5.52
N TRP A 181 -17.83 2.61 -6.18
CA TRP A 181 -17.95 3.94 -5.57
C TRP A 181 -18.86 4.86 -6.36
N SER A 182 -19.61 5.72 -5.63
CA SER A 182 -20.24 6.91 -6.17
C SER A 182 -19.21 7.98 -6.52
N LEU A 183 -19.63 8.99 -7.27
CA LEU A 183 -18.78 10.13 -7.59
C LEU A 183 -18.29 10.86 -6.33
N GLU A 184 -19.15 11.04 -5.33
CA GLU A 184 -18.78 11.67 -4.07
C GLU A 184 -17.65 10.93 -3.36
N ARG A 185 -17.71 9.59 -3.38
CA ARG A 185 -16.65 8.76 -2.77
C ARG A 185 -15.34 8.86 -3.53
N LEU A 186 -15.37 8.91 -4.86
CA LEU A 186 -14.17 9.15 -5.68
C LEU A 186 -13.57 10.52 -5.34
N ILE A 187 -14.37 11.59 -5.31
CA ILE A 187 -13.91 12.93 -4.95
C ILE A 187 -13.28 12.93 -3.55
N GLY A 188 -13.92 12.27 -2.59
CA GLY A 188 -13.37 12.10 -1.25
C GLY A 188 -12.00 11.40 -1.27
N TYR A 189 -11.83 10.36 -2.08
CA TYR A 189 -10.56 9.67 -2.25
C TYR A 189 -9.48 10.59 -2.86
N LEU A 190 -9.78 11.31 -3.94
CA LEU A 190 -8.84 12.26 -4.56
C LEU A 190 -8.37 13.35 -3.58
N ARG A 191 -9.25 13.78 -2.69
CA ARG A 191 -8.90 14.72 -1.60
C ARG A 191 -7.93 14.11 -0.59
N THR A 192 -7.91 12.78 -0.42
CA THR A 192 -6.96 12.12 0.50
C THR A 192 -5.53 12.03 -0.03
N TRP A 193 -5.29 12.33 -1.30
CA TRP A 193 -3.96 12.27 -1.88
C TRP A 193 -3.02 13.28 -1.22
N SER A 194 -1.80 12.86 -0.93
CA SER A 194 -0.80 13.73 -0.27
C SER A 194 -0.49 14.98 -1.08
N ALA A 195 -0.45 14.86 -2.41
CA ALA A 195 -0.27 16.01 -3.31
C ALA A 195 -1.45 16.98 -3.23
N THR A 196 -2.70 16.47 -3.21
CA THR A 196 -3.90 17.29 -3.02
C THR A 196 -3.85 18.06 -1.69
N GLN A 197 -3.46 17.39 -0.60
CA GLN A 197 -3.35 18.02 0.72
C GLN A 197 -2.25 19.09 0.77
N ARG A 198 -1.10 18.85 0.11
CA ARG A 198 -0.04 19.86 -0.01
C ARG A 198 -0.49 21.06 -0.84
N PHE A 199 -1.16 20.80 -1.98
CA PHE A 199 -1.73 21.88 -2.79
C PHE A 199 -2.67 22.76 -1.97
N ILE A 200 -3.58 22.16 -1.19
CA ILE A 200 -4.53 22.91 -0.34
C ILE A 200 -3.77 23.73 0.73
N ALA A 201 -2.76 23.14 1.35
CA ALA A 201 -1.97 23.84 2.37
C ALA A 201 -1.26 25.09 1.81
N ASP A 202 -0.71 24.99 0.59
CA ASP A 202 0.07 26.06 -0.03
C ASP A 202 -0.81 27.14 -0.71
N ASN A 203 -1.94 26.72 -1.30
CA ASN A 203 -2.77 27.62 -2.12
C ASN A 203 -4.07 28.06 -1.45
N HIS A 204 -4.44 27.47 -0.31
CA HIS A 204 -5.70 27.71 0.41
C HIS A 204 -6.95 27.52 -0.48
N LYS A 205 -6.88 26.62 -1.46
CA LYS A 205 -7.94 26.30 -2.43
C LYS A 205 -8.05 24.79 -2.61
N ASP A 206 -9.24 24.28 -2.84
CA ASP A 206 -9.46 22.87 -3.18
C ASP A 206 -9.19 22.67 -4.69
N PRO A 207 -8.15 21.92 -5.09
CA PRO A 207 -7.85 21.70 -6.50
C PRO A 207 -8.90 20.83 -7.22
N ILE A 208 -9.75 20.11 -6.49
CA ILE A 208 -10.87 19.35 -7.06
C ILE A 208 -11.82 20.26 -7.84
N ALA A 209 -11.94 21.53 -7.45
CA ALA A 209 -12.77 22.51 -8.18
C ALA A 209 -12.41 22.63 -9.66
N ALA A 210 -11.19 22.31 -10.05
CA ALA A 210 -10.73 22.37 -11.44
C ALA A 210 -11.23 21.19 -12.32
N ILE A 211 -11.71 20.10 -11.70
CA ILE A 211 -12.10 18.88 -12.41
C ILE A 211 -13.52 18.40 -12.06
N VAL A 212 -14.16 18.97 -11.04
CA VAL A 212 -15.44 18.46 -10.53
C VAL A 212 -16.56 18.54 -11.56
N SER A 213 -16.61 19.59 -12.38
CA SER A 213 -17.62 19.72 -13.45
C SER A 213 -17.44 18.62 -14.51
N ASP A 214 -16.20 18.44 -15.00
CA ASP A 214 -15.88 17.40 -15.99
C ASP A 214 -16.23 16.01 -15.45
N LEU A 215 -15.93 15.75 -14.17
CA LEU A 215 -16.28 14.48 -13.52
C LEU A 215 -17.79 14.28 -13.45
N HIS A 216 -18.57 15.30 -13.12
CA HIS A 216 -20.05 15.22 -13.08
C HIS A 216 -20.62 14.90 -14.46
N ASP A 217 -20.17 15.61 -15.50
CA ASP A 217 -20.65 15.42 -16.87
C ASP A 217 -20.36 14.02 -17.40
N LEU A 218 -19.18 13.47 -17.07
CA LEU A 218 -18.75 12.14 -17.51
C LEU A 218 -19.28 11.00 -16.64
N TRP A 219 -19.57 11.26 -15.37
CA TRP A 219 -20.09 10.25 -14.45
C TRP A 219 -21.55 9.92 -14.72
N GLY A 220 -22.34 10.90 -15.13
CA GLY A 220 -23.78 10.81 -15.24
C GLY A 220 -24.45 10.97 -13.87
N GLU A 221 -25.25 10.01 -13.46
CA GLU A 221 -25.91 10.07 -12.14
C GLU A 221 -24.86 9.92 -11.02
N PRO A 222 -24.64 10.92 -10.16
CA PRO A 222 -23.57 10.92 -9.15
C PRO A 222 -23.64 9.75 -8.15
N GLU A 223 -24.84 9.32 -7.80
CA GLU A 223 -25.08 8.20 -6.87
C GLU A 223 -24.86 6.83 -7.49
N ARG A 224 -24.83 6.74 -8.82
CA ARG A 224 -24.58 5.50 -9.52
C ARG A 224 -23.17 5.02 -9.21
N ALA A 225 -23.04 3.84 -8.58
CA ALA A 225 -21.75 3.24 -8.32
C ALA A 225 -21.09 2.79 -9.64
N ARG A 226 -19.82 3.14 -9.82
CA ARG A 226 -18.95 2.63 -10.88
C ARG A 226 -17.86 1.77 -10.27
N ILE A 227 -17.45 0.76 -11.02
CA ILE A 227 -16.26 -0.03 -10.63
C ILE A 227 -15.02 0.82 -10.81
N ILE A 228 -14.18 0.81 -9.80
CA ILE A 228 -12.88 1.47 -9.78
C ILE A 228 -11.83 0.39 -9.55
N ILE A 229 -10.82 0.35 -10.41
CA ILE A 229 -9.79 -0.67 -10.41
C ILE A 229 -8.44 -0.03 -10.12
N TRP A 230 -7.65 -0.65 -9.22
CA TRP A 230 -6.25 -0.33 -9.01
C TRP A 230 -5.42 -1.56 -9.35
N PRO A 231 -4.71 -1.55 -10.49
CA PRO A 231 -3.74 -2.60 -10.79
C PRO A 231 -2.67 -2.66 -9.69
N LEU A 232 -2.42 -3.85 -9.17
CA LEU A 232 -1.37 -4.08 -8.18
C LEU A 232 -0.04 -4.36 -8.87
N THR A 233 1.00 -3.74 -8.36
CA THR A 233 2.38 -4.13 -8.62
C THR A 233 2.87 -4.94 -7.43
N ILE A 234 3.37 -6.13 -7.69
CA ILE A 234 3.81 -7.05 -6.66
C ILE A 234 5.19 -7.57 -7.03
N ARG A 235 6.16 -7.38 -6.15
CA ARG A 235 7.47 -8.06 -6.19
C ARG A 235 7.54 -9.02 -5.03
N VAL A 236 7.76 -10.28 -5.35
CA VAL A 236 7.86 -11.35 -4.36
C VAL A 236 9.16 -12.08 -4.59
N GLY A 237 9.87 -12.37 -3.52
CA GLY A 237 11.09 -13.15 -3.60
C GLY A 237 11.32 -13.96 -2.34
N ARG A 238 12.05 -15.05 -2.53
CA ARG A 238 12.38 -16.00 -1.49
C ARG A 238 13.83 -15.80 -1.05
N ASP A 239 14.08 -15.95 0.23
CA ASP A 239 15.47 -16.00 0.72
C ASP A 239 16.06 -17.38 0.43
N ASP A 240 16.97 -17.43 -0.56
CA ASP A 240 17.64 -18.67 -0.98
C ASP A 240 18.94 -18.96 -0.19
N CYS A 241 19.27 -18.12 0.79
CA CYS A 241 20.45 -18.37 1.60
C CYS A 241 20.23 -19.61 2.47
N CYS A 242 20.92 -20.71 2.15
CA CYS A 242 21.17 -21.80 3.10
C CYS A 242 22.09 -21.23 4.19
N HIS A 243 21.57 -20.98 5.36
CA HIS A 243 22.34 -20.64 6.56
C HIS A 243 22.91 -21.89 7.20
#